data_8a6c888f1f7c01ef57d0322b5777227f
#
_entry.id   8a6c888f1f7c01ef57d0322b5777227f
#
_cell.length_a   1.000
_cell.length_b   1.000
_cell.length_c   1.000
_cell.angle_alpha   90.00
_cell.angle_beta   90.00
_cell.angle_gamma   90.00
#
_symmetry.space_group_name_H-M   'P 1'
#
loop_
_entity.id
_entity.type
_entity.pdbx_description
1 polymer ?
#
loop_
_entity_poly.entity_id
_entity_poly.type
_entity_poly.pdbx_seq_one_letter_code
_entity_poly.pdbx_strand_id
1 'polypeptide(L)'
;MLIKNADFAPKNYSNFRSKNYKSLSNKIIMPTAEKNRIISFLIWLLITIFYCYQCVLRSLPNIIRHDVMSNFNIGASEFGSFSGLYYIGYVFLHIPIGIAISRIGARAILPICIALTAIGLLPLIYPMGWDSALIGRVLTGIGSSAAAVGALQIFRIIYPAKFARMLGLMVSVGLIVAVYVGNLIVPVIVSVGLEATLKVLLYSGLILAILTYYIMPKSTEEKSERNLISDVKSVICNYKLLLTSFFAGLMVGPMEGFADAWGSAFLINIYAIDKVYADFLILSILLGMSAGCVILPYVADKTGYYFGVTITSGIGLIICFYYILSGIASVGILDYVCIVIGVFSAYQVVMLAKISTFVSEERSGLAGAVANMIIMAFGWFFHNS
;
A
#
# COMPACT_ATOMS: atom_id res chain seq x y z
N MET A 1 -19.82 5.26 42.63
CA MET A 1 -19.42 6.66 42.83
C MET A 1 -17.95 6.78 42.61
N LEU A 2 -17.50 7.04 41.38
CA LEU A 2 -16.11 7.31 40.91
C LEU A 2 -15.95 6.93 39.44
N ILE A 3 -16.63 7.60 38.54
CA ILE A 3 -16.23 7.83 37.14
C ILE A 3 -16.98 9.11 36.71
N LYS A 4 -16.48 10.25 37.08
CA LYS A 4 -16.72 11.53 36.45
C LYS A 4 -15.39 12.26 36.40
N ASN A 5 -15.10 12.77 35.23
CA ASN A 5 -13.96 13.59 34.79
C ASN A 5 -12.85 12.83 34.01
N ALA A 6 -13.09 12.67 32.73
CA ALA A 6 -12.04 12.63 31.73
C ALA A 6 -12.46 13.54 30.58
N ASP A 7 -12.59 14.84 30.85
CA ASP A 7 -12.57 15.89 29.82
C ASP A 7 -11.13 16.03 29.30
N PHE A 8 -10.75 15.21 28.32
CA PHE A 8 -9.55 15.38 27.54
C PHE A 8 -9.88 15.74 26.06
N ALA A 9 -10.55 16.88 25.93
CA ALA A 9 -10.58 17.59 24.66
C ALA A 9 -9.81 18.91 24.86
N PRO A 10 -8.60 19.07 24.31
CA PRO A 10 -7.92 20.35 24.37
C PRO A 10 -8.65 21.34 23.47
N LYS A 11 -9.33 22.31 24.03
CA LYS A 11 -10.01 23.47 23.39
C LYS A 11 -9.09 24.32 22.47
N ASN A 12 -7.81 24.00 22.35
CA ASN A 12 -6.84 24.73 21.53
C ASN A 12 -6.53 24.13 20.16
N TYR A 13 -7.18 23.04 19.75
CA TYR A 13 -6.90 22.40 18.46
C TYR A 13 -7.39 23.22 17.26
N SER A 14 -8.45 24.02 17.40
CA SER A 14 -9.01 24.82 16.31
C SER A 14 -8.16 26.06 15.97
N ASN A 15 -7.55 26.69 16.95
CA ASN A 15 -6.74 27.90 16.75
C ASN A 15 -5.29 27.63 16.28
N PHE A 16 -4.73 26.47 16.66
CA PHE A 16 -3.43 26.04 16.14
C PHE A 16 -3.52 25.61 14.67
N ARG A 17 -4.66 25.03 14.27
CA ARG A 17 -4.96 24.66 12.88
C ARG A 17 -5.02 25.86 11.94
N SER A 18 -5.60 27.00 12.34
CA SER A 18 -5.82 28.13 11.42
C SER A 18 -4.59 28.98 11.15
N LYS A 19 -3.65 29.11 12.09
CA LYS A 19 -2.45 29.95 11.94
C LYS A 19 -1.36 29.25 11.12
N ASN A 20 -1.12 27.97 11.32
CA ASN A 20 -0.15 27.22 10.51
C ASN A 20 -0.65 26.92 9.09
N TYR A 21 -1.97 26.82 8.90
CA TYR A 21 -2.57 26.63 7.57
C TYR A 21 -2.30 27.81 6.62
N LYS A 22 -2.38 29.06 7.14
CA LYS A 22 -2.10 30.26 6.31
C LYS A 22 -0.61 30.42 5.98
N SER A 23 0.28 29.93 6.82
CA SER A 23 1.73 30.00 6.60
C SER A 23 2.23 28.99 5.58
N LEU A 24 1.67 27.77 5.56
CA LEU A 24 2.05 26.72 4.58
C LEU A 24 1.36 26.89 3.23
N SER A 25 0.13 27.41 3.17
CA SER A 25 -0.55 27.67 1.90
C SER A 25 0.15 28.76 1.07
N ASN A 26 0.91 29.65 1.70
CA ASN A 26 1.69 30.67 1.02
C ASN A 26 3.05 30.18 0.51
N LYS A 27 3.50 28.98 0.89
CA LYS A 27 4.77 28.40 0.43
C LYS A 27 4.67 27.52 -0.80
N ILE A 28 3.46 27.11 -1.17
CA ILE A 28 3.19 26.48 -2.46
C ILE A 28 2.41 27.51 -3.26
N ILE A 29 2.98 28.01 -4.36
CA ILE A 29 2.30 28.91 -5.29
C ILE A 29 1.13 28.12 -5.90
N MET A 30 -0.02 28.15 -5.22
CA MET A 30 -1.23 27.51 -5.68
C MET A 30 -2.12 28.58 -6.34
N PRO A 31 -2.55 28.38 -7.58
CA PRO A 31 -3.54 29.27 -8.24
C PRO A 31 -4.89 29.15 -7.53
N THR A 32 -5.85 30.03 -7.87
CA THR A 32 -7.21 30.16 -7.29
C THR A 32 -7.85 28.86 -6.77
N ALA A 33 -8.67 28.92 -5.71
CA ALA A 33 -9.17 27.76 -4.94
C ALA A 33 -9.79 26.61 -5.78
N GLU A 34 -10.37 26.92 -6.92
CA GLU A 34 -10.98 25.94 -7.83
C GLU A 34 -9.94 25.20 -8.67
N LYS A 35 -8.95 25.91 -9.20
CA LYS A 35 -7.80 25.35 -9.92
C LYS A 35 -6.96 24.46 -9.00
N ASN A 36 -6.91 24.79 -7.72
CA ASN A 36 -6.26 23.98 -6.68
C ASN A 36 -6.95 22.62 -6.47
N ARG A 37 -8.30 22.56 -6.55
CA ARG A 37 -9.04 21.29 -6.40
C ARG A 37 -8.76 20.33 -7.54
N ILE A 38 -8.75 20.84 -8.78
CA ILE A 38 -8.48 20.03 -9.98
C ILE A 38 -7.05 19.49 -9.94
N ILE A 39 -6.07 20.33 -9.62
CA ILE A 39 -4.67 19.92 -9.54
C ILE A 39 -4.48 18.87 -8.42
N SER A 40 -5.07 19.09 -7.25
CA SER A 40 -5.00 18.12 -6.14
C SER A 40 -5.62 16.76 -6.53
N PHE A 41 -6.75 16.79 -7.24
CA PHE A 41 -7.37 15.56 -7.74
C PHE A 41 -6.50 14.87 -8.79
N LEU A 42 -5.90 15.61 -9.72
CA LEU A 42 -4.99 15.05 -10.74
C LEU A 42 -3.75 14.42 -10.08
N ILE A 43 -3.19 15.04 -9.06
CA ILE A 43 -2.05 14.47 -8.30
C ILE A 43 -2.48 13.18 -7.60
N TRP A 44 -3.63 13.18 -6.93
CA TRP A 44 -4.18 11.98 -6.32
C TRP A 44 -4.40 10.87 -7.35
N LEU A 45 -5.00 11.20 -8.48
CA LEU A 45 -5.28 10.25 -9.57
C LEU A 45 -3.98 9.63 -10.12
N LEU A 46 -2.96 10.45 -10.39
CA LEU A 46 -1.66 9.97 -10.88
C LEU A 46 -0.98 9.01 -9.89
N ILE A 47 -0.99 9.35 -8.61
CA ILE A 47 -0.40 8.46 -7.58
C ILE A 47 -1.24 7.19 -7.46
N THR A 48 -2.56 7.27 -7.58
CA THR A 48 -3.45 6.10 -7.59
C THR A 48 -3.20 5.22 -8.81
N ILE A 49 -3.05 5.79 -10.01
CA ILE A 49 -2.69 5.04 -11.22
C ILE A 49 -1.33 4.36 -11.05
N PHE A 50 -0.35 5.06 -10.46
CA PHE A 50 0.95 4.45 -10.16
C PHE A 50 0.83 3.29 -9.16
N TYR A 51 0.00 3.46 -8.13
CA TYR A 51 -0.27 2.39 -7.17
C TYR A 51 -0.95 1.19 -7.83
N CYS A 52 -1.91 1.40 -8.72
CA CYS A 52 -2.52 0.32 -9.52
C CYS A 52 -1.50 -0.34 -10.44
N TYR A 53 -0.67 0.44 -11.13
CA TYR A 53 0.36 -0.04 -12.04
C TYR A 53 1.35 -0.97 -11.30
N GLN A 54 1.83 -0.58 -10.13
CA GLN A 54 2.71 -1.45 -9.33
C GLN A 54 1.99 -2.71 -8.84
N CYS A 55 0.67 -2.65 -8.52
CA CYS A 55 -0.10 -3.83 -8.17
C CYS A 55 -0.19 -4.82 -9.34
N VAL A 56 -0.40 -4.32 -10.57
CA VAL A 56 -0.37 -5.13 -11.79
C VAL A 56 1.00 -5.82 -11.94
N LEU A 57 2.10 -5.07 -11.86
CA LEU A 57 3.44 -5.63 -12.04
C LEU A 57 3.88 -6.56 -10.91
N ARG A 58 3.36 -6.35 -9.70
CA ARG A 58 3.56 -7.26 -8.57
C ARG A 58 2.96 -8.64 -8.86
N SER A 59 1.74 -8.67 -9.36
CA SER A 59 0.98 -9.90 -9.64
C SER A 59 1.33 -10.55 -10.97
N LEU A 60 1.93 -9.82 -11.91
CA LEU A 60 2.23 -10.25 -13.27
C LEU A 60 2.98 -11.60 -13.35
N PRO A 61 4.04 -11.87 -12.56
CA PRO A 61 4.75 -13.15 -12.64
C PRO A 61 3.85 -14.36 -12.44
N ASN A 62 2.87 -14.28 -11.55
CA ASN A 62 1.95 -15.39 -11.30
C ASN A 62 1.10 -15.69 -12.54
N ILE A 63 0.76 -14.66 -13.32
CA ILE A 63 -0.04 -14.75 -14.56
C ILE A 63 0.79 -15.39 -15.68
N ILE A 64 2.06 -14.96 -15.82
CA ILE A 64 2.98 -15.41 -16.89
C ILE A 64 3.97 -16.48 -16.42
N ARG A 65 3.64 -17.21 -15.34
CA ARG A 65 4.53 -18.17 -14.71
C ARG A 65 5.09 -19.20 -15.69
N HIS A 66 4.21 -19.80 -16.49
CA HIS A 66 4.58 -20.82 -17.45
C HIS A 66 5.56 -20.28 -18.51
N ASP A 67 5.30 -19.08 -19.02
CA ASP A 67 6.14 -18.44 -20.04
C ASP A 67 7.53 -18.12 -19.48
N VAL A 68 7.61 -17.57 -18.26
CA VAL A 68 8.89 -17.26 -17.60
C VAL A 68 9.68 -18.53 -17.36
N MET A 69 9.06 -19.58 -16.81
CA MET A 69 9.75 -20.85 -16.55
C MET A 69 10.26 -21.49 -17.85
N SER A 70 9.47 -21.45 -18.91
CA SER A 70 9.85 -21.97 -20.23
C SER A 70 10.95 -21.15 -20.89
N ASN A 71 10.81 -19.82 -20.93
CA ASN A 71 11.76 -18.94 -21.62
C ASN A 71 13.16 -18.93 -21.00
N PHE A 72 13.24 -19.08 -19.67
CA PHE A 72 14.52 -19.10 -18.94
C PHE A 72 14.97 -20.50 -18.54
N ASN A 73 14.20 -21.54 -18.89
CA ASN A 73 14.46 -22.96 -18.56
C ASN A 73 14.75 -23.17 -17.07
N ILE A 74 13.86 -22.66 -16.21
CA ILE A 74 13.98 -22.67 -14.75
C ILE A 74 12.91 -23.51 -14.08
N GLY A 75 13.18 -23.97 -12.85
CA GLY A 75 12.25 -24.72 -12.03
C GLY A 75 11.36 -23.84 -11.14
N ALA A 76 10.44 -24.47 -10.41
CA ALA A 76 9.50 -23.78 -9.53
C ALA A 76 10.18 -23.03 -8.36
N SER A 77 11.29 -23.59 -7.84
CA SER A 77 12.06 -22.96 -6.74
C SER A 77 12.71 -21.64 -7.19
N GLU A 78 13.31 -21.65 -8.38
CA GLU A 78 13.94 -20.46 -8.97
C GLU A 78 12.90 -19.38 -9.29
N PHE A 79 11.74 -19.81 -9.82
CA PHE A 79 10.60 -18.90 -10.04
C PHE A 79 10.09 -18.29 -8.72
N GLY A 80 10.03 -19.06 -7.64
CA GLY A 80 9.68 -18.56 -6.30
C GLY A 80 10.65 -17.47 -5.84
N SER A 81 11.96 -17.71 -6.01
CA SER A 81 13.01 -16.73 -5.71
C SER A 81 12.84 -15.44 -6.54
N PHE A 82 12.59 -15.56 -7.84
CA PHE A 82 12.29 -14.43 -8.72
C PHE A 82 11.10 -13.61 -8.23
N SER A 83 10.00 -14.25 -7.87
CA SER A 83 8.82 -13.58 -7.34
C SER A 83 9.10 -12.85 -6.04
N GLY A 84 9.88 -13.47 -5.14
CA GLY A 84 10.26 -12.93 -3.84
C GLY A 84 11.20 -11.71 -3.92
N LEU A 85 12.06 -11.63 -4.94
CA LEU A 85 13.00 -10.51 -5.12
C LEU A 85 12.31 -9.14 -5.25
N TYR A 86 11.08 -9.09 -5.73
CA TYR A 86 10.28 -7.87 -5.73
C TYR A 86 10.15 -7.29 -4.32
N TYR A 87 9.84 -8.13 -3.33
CA TYR A 87 9.64 -7.69 -1.95
C TYR A 87 10.93 -7.22 -1.31
N ILE A 88 12.07 -7.80 -1.68
CA ILE A 88 13.39 -7.35 -1.24
C ILE A 88 13.63 -5.92 -1.71
N GLY A 89 13.50 -5.65 -3.02
CA GLY A 89 13.63 -4.30 -3.55
C GLY A 89 12.64 -3.32 -2.94
N TYR A 90 11.39 -3.76 -2.77
CA TYR A 90 10.30 -2.96 -2.22
C TYR A 90 10.54 -2.56 -0.76
N VAL A 91 10.90 -3.48 0.13
CA VAL A 91 11.04 -3.23 1.57
C VAL A 91 12.31 -2.45 1.89
N PHE A 92 13.46 -2.85 1.35
CA PHE A 92 14.74 -2.22 1.70
C PHE A 92 14.84 -0.77 1.23
N LEU A 93 14.20 -0.39 0.13
CA LEU A 93 14.27 0.97 -0.40
C LEU A 93 13.14 1.89 0.09
N HIS A 94 12.20 1.41 0.88
CA HIS A 94 11.13 2.24 1.44
C HIS A 94 11.68 3.47 2.19
N ILE A 95 12.62 3.25 3.12
CA ILE A 95 13.21 4.33 3.92
C ILE A 95 14.06 5.28 3.06
N PRO A 96 15.03 4.80 2.24
CA PRO A 96 15.78 5.66 1.34
C PRO A 96 14.90 6.51 0.41
N ILE A 97 13.84 5.92 -0.16
CA ILE A 97 12.92 6.63 -1.05
C ILE A 97 12.09 7.65 -0.28
N GLY A 98 11.61 7.34 0.92
CA GLY A 98 10.93 8.29 1.79
C GLY A 98 11.79 9.51 2.11
N ILE A 99 13.08 9.30 2.37
CA ILE A 99 14.07 10.36 2.57
C ILE A 99 14.27 11.17 1.27
N ALA A 100 14.43 10.49 0.14
CA ALA A 100 14.64 11.13 -1.15
C ALA A 100 13.44 12.02 -1.54
N ILE A 101 12.20 11.55 -1.35
CA ILE A 101 11.00 12.35 -1.60
C ILE A 101 10.95 13.57 -0.69
N SER A 102 11.30 13.42 0.60
CA SER A 102 11.30 14.52 1.57
C SER A 102 12.35 15.60 1.27
N ARG A 103 13.48 15.24 0.67
CA ARG A 103 14.62 16.16 0.47
C ARG A 103 14.73 16.70 -0.94
N ILE A 104 14.55 15.84 -1.94
CA ILE A 104 14.70 16.17 -3.36
C ILE A 104 13.36 16.64 -3.92
N GLY A 105 12.26 16.14 -3.32
CA GLY A 105 10.90 16.44 -3.73
C GLY A 105 10.26 15.34 -4.58
N ALA A 106 8.96 15.20 -4.45
CA ALA A 106 8.17 14.20 -5.13
C ALA A 106 8.22 14.31 -6.66
N ARG A 107 8.33 15.55 -7.18
CA ARG A 107 8.40 15.82 -8.63
C ARG A 107 9.61 15.17 -9.32
N ALA A 108 10.74 15.06 -8.63
CA ALA A 108 11.94 14.42 -9.18
C ALA A 108 11.93 12.90 -8.93
N ILE A 109 11.59 12.49 -7.71
CA ILE A 109 11.75 11.10 -7.27
C ILE A 109 10.66 10.18 -7.81
N LEU A 110 9.38 10.59 -7.80
CA LEU A 110 8.29 9.72 -8.27
C LEU A 110 8.43 9.32 -9.74
N PRO A 111 8.71 10.23 -10.70
CA PRO A 111 8.93 9.85 -12.09
C PRO A 111 10.08 8.86 -12.28
N ILE A 112 11.18 9.05 -11.56
CA ILE A 112 12.34 8.14 -11.60
C ILE A 112 11.91 6.76 -11.10
N CYS A 113 11.18 6.68 -9.99
CA CYS A 113 10.72 5.42 -9.43
C CYS A 113 9.70 4.72 -10.36
N ILE A 114 8.79 5.47 -10.99
CA ILE A 114 7.85 4.93 -11.98
C ILE A 114 8.61 4.36 -13.18
N ALA A 115 9.59 5.11 -13.69
CA ALA A 115 10.44 4.66 -14.80
C ALA A 115 11.23 3.40 -14.43
N LEU A 116 11.82 3.33 -13.22
CA LEU A 116 12.50 2.13 -12.73
C LEU A 116 11.57 0.92 -12.65
N THR A 117 10.33 1.14 -12.17
CA THR A 117 9.31 0.07 -12.13
C THR A 117 9.03 -0.48 -13.53
N ALA A 118 8.93 0.39 -14.53
CA ALA A 118 8.67 0.01 -15.91
C ALA A 118 9.90 -0.64 -16.57
N ILE A 119 11.09 -0.06 -16.42
CA ILE A 119 12.36 -0.55 -16.98
C ILE A 119 12.69 -1.95 -16.45
N GLY A 120 12.28 -2.29 -15.23
CA GLY A 120 12.41 -3.63 -14.67
C GLY A 120 11.73 -4.74 -15.50
N LEU A 121 10.85 -4.41 -16.46
CA LEU A 121 10.27 -5.36 -17.41
C LEU A 121 11.20 -5.70 -18.59
N LEU A 122 12.21 -4.88 -18.87
CA LEU A 122 13.06 -5.06 -20.06
C LEU A 122 13.69 -6.45 -20.16
N PRO A 123 14.21 -7.09 -19.08
CA PRO A 123 14.76 -8.41 -19.16
C PRO A 123 13.74 -9.52 -19.47
N LEU A 124 12.45 -9.28 -19.23
CA LEU A 124 11.38 -10.21 -19.63
C LEU A 124 10.98 -10.01 -21.10
N ILE A 125 11.14 -8.79 -21.63
CA ILE A 125 10.88 -8.47 -23.04
C ILE A 125 12.04 -8.94 -23.91
N TYR A 126 13.26 -8.70 -23.45
CA TYR A 126 14.51 -9.05 -24.13
C TYR A 126 15.34 -9.96 -23.21
N PRO A 127 15.14 -11.30 -23.28
CA PRO A 127 15.84 -12.24 -22.39
C PRO A 127 17.37 -12.21 -22.63
N MET A 128 18.11 -11.63 -21.68
CA MET A 128 19.57 -11.58 -21.69
C MET A 128 20.20 -12.52 -20.64
N GLY A 129 19.45 -13.57 -20.25
CA GLY A 129 19.83 -14.50 -19.20
C GLY A 129 19.04 -14.32 -17.90
N TRP A 130 19.06 -15.36 -17.06
CA TRP A 130 18.28 -15.41 -15.83
C TRP A 130 18.64 -14.30 -14.83
N ASP A 131 19.93 -14.01 -14.67
CA ASP A 131 20.39 -12.96 -13.75
C ASP A 131 19.83 -11.59 -14.11
N SER A 132 19.67 -11.30 -15.41
CA SER A 132 19.05 -10.06 -15.86
C SER A 132 17.58 -9.96 -15.43
N ALA A 133 16.83 -11.06 -15.48
CA ALA A 133 15.44 -11.12 -15.03
C ALA A 133 15.35 -10.89 -13.52
N LEU A 134 16.26 -11.47 -12.71
CA LEU A 134 16.33 -11.23 -11.27
C LEU A 134 16.60 -9.75 -10.96
N ILE A 135 17.55 -9.12 -11.64
CA ILE A 135 17.84 -7.68 -11.50
C ILE A 135 16.60 -6.85 -11.88
N GLY A 136 15.95 -7.17 -13.01
CA GLY A 136 14.73 -6.50 -13.42
C GLY A 136 13.63 -6.57 -12.36
N ARG A 137 13.49 -7.71 -11.70
CA ARG A 137 12.50 -7.90 -10.63
C ARG A 137 12.80 -7.06 -9.40
N VAL A 138 14.07 -6.97 -9.01
CA VAL A 138 14.51 -6.06 -7.93
C VAL A 138 14.24 -4.61 -8.29
N LEU A 139 14.57 -4.17 -9.51
CA LEU A 139 14.31 -2.79 -9.99
C LEU A 139 12.82 -2.46 -9.96
N THR A 140 11.96 -3.39 -10.39
CA THR A 140 10.50 -3.24 -10.30
C THR A 140 10.07 -3.03 -8.86
N GLY A 141 10.61 -3.79 -7.91
CA GLY A 141 10.32 -3.65 -6.48
C GLY A 141 10.78 -2.31 -5.92
N ILE A 142 12.02 -1.89 -6.23
CA ILE A 142 12.59 -0.60 -5.81
C ILE A 142 11.69 0.55 -6.24
N GLY A 143 11.38 0.63 -7.53
CA GLY A 143 10.54 1.71 -8.06
C GLY A 143 9.14 1.70 -7.46
N SER A 144 8.52 0.53 -7.34
CA SER A 144 7.17 0.35 -6.78
C SER A 144 7.02 0.85 -5.34
N SER A 145 8.09 0.82 -4.54
CA SER A 145 8.06 1.26 -3.15
C SER A 145 7.67 2.74 -2.99
N ALA A 146 7.94 3.57 -4.00
CA ALA A 146 7.59 4.98 -4.00
C ALA A 146 6.08 5.27 -4.05
N ALA A 147 5.27 4.32 -4.51
CA ALA A 147 3.82 4.53 -4.67
C ALA A 147 3.14 4.78 -3.30
N ALA A 148 3.37 3.89 -2.33
CA ALA A 148 2.79 4.02 -1.00
C ALA A 148 3.44 5.17 -0.21
N VAL A 149 4.77 5.28 -0.22
CA VAL A 149 5.51 6.32 0.50
C VAL A 149 5.19 7.72 -0.02
N GLY A 150 5.12 7.89 -1.34
CA GLY A 150 4.71 9.14 -1.98
C GLY A 150 3.27 9.52 -1.64
N ALA A 151 2.35 8.55 -1.64
CA ALA A 151 0.96 8.79 -1.24
C ALA A 151 0.86 9.29 0.20
N LEU A 152 1.54 8.62 1.16
CA LEU A 152 1.55 9.01 2.57
C LEU A 152 2.05 10.44 2.79
N GLN A 153 3.09 10.86 2.06
CA GLN A 153 3.63 12.21 2.18
C GLN A 153 2.77 13.25 1.47
N ILE A 154 2.39 13.00 0.23
CA ILE A 154 1.72 14.00 -0.60
C ILE A 154 0.26 14.18 -0.20
N PHE A 155 -0.49 13.08 0.06
CA PHE A 155 -1.90 13.19 0.43
C PHE A 155 -2.09 13.88 1.78
N ARG A 156 -1.13 13.75 2.70
CA ARG A 156 -1.16 14.50 3.96
C ARG A 156 -1.08 16.01 3.73
N ILE A 157 -0.32 16.45 2.73
CA ILE A 157 -0.17 17.86 2.37
C ILE A 157 -1.41 18.38 1.64
N ILE A 158 -1.88 17.66 0.61
CA ILE A 158 -2.96 18.13 -0.27
C ILE A 158 -4.37 17.86 0.26
N TYR A 159 -4.54 16.84 1.12
CA TYR A 159 -5.82 16.43 1.72
C TYR A 159 -5.77 16.25 3.24
N PRO A 160 -5.27 17.20 4.03
CA PRO A 160 -5.02 16.98 5.46
C PRO A 160 -6.29 16.60 6.25
N ALA A 161 -7.47 17.14 5.88
CA ALA A 161 -8.75 16.84 6.53
C ALA A 161 -9.38 15.51 6.09
N LYS A 162 -8.92 14.94 4.96
CA LYS A 162 -9.44 13.72 4.35
C LYS A 162 -8.32 12.73 4.04
N PHE A 163 -7.21 12.83 4.75
CA PHE A 163 -5.98 12.11 4.45
C PHE A 163 -6.20 10.59 4.43
N ALA A 164 -6.75 10.03 5.52
CA ALA A 164 -6.99 8.61 5.61
C ALA A 164 -7.99 8.10 4.55
N ARG A 165 -9.02 8.90 4.23
CA ARG A 165 -9.98 8.55 3.16
C ARG A 165 -9.34 8.50 1.79
N MET A 166 -8.51 9.48 1.44
CA MET A 166 -7.86 9.53 0.12
C MET A 166 -6.82 8.40 -0.02
N LEU A 167 -6.13 8.07 1.06
CA LEU A 167 -5.24 6.92 1.13
C LEU A 167 -6.03 5.61 0.99
N GLY A 168 -7.14 5.46 1.72
CA GLY A 168 -8.01 4.29 1.67
C GLY A 168 -8.62 4.07 0.29
N LEU A 169 -9.10 5.12 -0.37
CA LEU A 169 -9.61 5.06 -1.74
C LEU A 169 -8.53 4.58 -2.73
N MET A 170 -7.30 5.08 -2.62
CA MET A 170 -6.18 4.64 -3.45
C MET A 170 -5.92 3.13 -3.26
N VAL A 171 -5.82 2.68 -1.99
CA VAL A 171 -5.56 1.27 -1.68
C VAL A 171 -6.72 0.38 -2.15
N SER A 172 -7.98 0.81 -1.95
CA SER A 172 -9.17 0.11 -2.41
C SER A 172 -9.15 -0.13 -3.92
N VAL A 173 -8.88 0.92 -4.71
CA VAL A 173 -8.78 0.81 -6.18
C VAL A 173 -7.65 -0.15 -6.57
N GLY A 174 -6.49 -0.05 -5.90
CA GLY A 174 -5.35 -0.94 -6.14
C GLY A 174 -5.64 -2.42 -5.84
N LEU A 175 -6.38 -2.70 -4.76
CA LEU A 175 -6.80 -4.06 -4.42
C LEU A 175 -7.78 -4.63 -5.46
N ILE A 176 -8.76 -3.84 -5.91
CA ILE A 176 -9.68 -4.25 -6.99
C ILE A 176 -8.89 -4.58 -8.25
N VAL A 177 -7.93 -3.72 -8.63
CA VAL A 177 -7.08 -3.97 -9.79
C VAL A 177 -6.26 -5.24 -9.59
N ALA A 178 -5.68 -5.46 -8.41
CA ALA A 178 -4.89 -6.67 -8.12
C ALA A 178 -5.72 -7.95 -8.22
N VAL A 179 -6.98 -7.92 -7.76
CA VAL A 179 -7.91 -9.04 -7.83
C VAL A 179 -8.26 -9.40 -9.29
N TYR A 180 -8.53 -8.39 -10.10
CA TYR A 180 -9.01 -8.61 -11.47
C TYR A 180 -7.90 -8.54 -12.53
N VAL A 181 -6.66 -8.33 -12.15
CA VAL A 181 -5.54 -8.15 -13.10
C VAL A 181 -5.36 -9.33 -14.05
N GLY A 182 -5.53 -10.56 -13.57
CA GLY A 182 -5.48 -11.76 -14.40
C GLY A 182 -6.54 -11.74 -15.49
N ASN A 183 -7.80 -11.43 -15.13
CA ASN A 183 -8.91 -11.36 -16.07
C ASN A 183 -8.73 -10.24 -17.11
N LEU A 184 -7.97 -9.20 -16.80
CA LEU A 184 -7.68 -8.09 -17.71
C LEU A 184 -6.49 -8.39 -18.63
N ILE A 185 -5.43 -9.00 -18.10
CA ILE A 185 -4.17 -9.19 -18.83
C ILE A 185 -4.18 -10.47 -19.69
N VAL A 186 -4.74 -11.57 -19.20
CA VAL A 186 -4.74 -12.85 -19.93
C VAL A 186 -5.37 -12.73 -21.33
N PRO A 187 -6.55 -12.11 -21.52
CA PRO A 187 -7.11 -11.92 -22.86
C PRO A 187 -6.21 -11.09 -23.77
N VAL A 188 -5.50 -10.10 -23.22
CA VAL A 188 -4.54 -9.28 -23.99
C VAL A 188 -3.35 -10.14 -24.43
N ILE A 189 -2.77 -10.94 -23.52
CA ILE A 189 -1.67 -11.86 -23.86
C ILE A 189 -2.09 -12.82 -24.95
N VAL A 190 -3.29 -13.39 -24.87
CA VAL A 190 -3.82 -14.32 -25.87
C VAL A 190 -3.99 -13.64 -27.24
N SER A 191 -4.42 -12.38 -27.26
CA SER A 191 -4.74 -11.67 -28.52
C SER A 191 -3.51 -11.09 -29.23
N VAL A 192 -2.55 -10.53 -28.48
CA VAL A 192 -1.39 -9.80 -29.08
C VAL A 192 -0.04 -10.43 -28.71
N GLY A 193 -0.01 -11.44 -27.87
CA GLY A 193 1.19 -12.11 -27.38
C GLY A 193 1.81 -11.46 -26.13
N LEU A 194 2.63 -12.24 -25.43
CA LEU A 194 3.27 -11.82 -24.17
C LEU A 194 4.22 -10.64 -24.39
N GLU A 195 5.09 -10.70 -25.39
CA GLU A 195 6.08 -9.65 -25.65
C GLU A 195 5.42 -8.29 -25.92
N ALA A 196 4.38 -8.26 -26.76
CA ALA A 196 3.63 -7.05 -27.05
C ALA A 196 2.92 -6.50 -25.79
N THR A 197 2.35 -7.38 -24.96
CA THR A 197 1.71 -7.00 -23.70
C THR A 197 2.72 -6.37 -22.72
N LEU A 198 3.91 -6.98 -22.57
CA LEU A 198 4.98 -6.42 -21.74
C LEU A 198 5.48 -5.08 -22.25
N LYS A 199 5.59 -4.89 -23.59
CA LYS A 199 5.94 -3.59 -24.20
C LYS A 199 4.86 -2.52 -23.89
N VAL A 200 3.58 -2.87 -23.97
CA VAL A 200 2.49 -1.95 -23.62
C VAL A 200 2.60 -1.53 -22.14
N LEU A 201 2.88 -2.48 -21.23
CA LEU A 201 3.10 -2.17 -19.82
C LEU A 201 4.34 -1.29 -19.62
N LEU A 202 5.44 -1.56 -20.30
CA LEU A 202 6.65 -0.73 -20.26
C LEU A 202 6.35 0.71 -20.70
N TYR A 203 5.77 0.89 -21.89
CA TYR A 203 5.50 2.23 -22.42
C TYR A 203 4.45 2.98 -21.61
N SER A 204 3.42 2.31 -21.09
CA SER A 204 2.43 2.93 -20.21
C SER A 204 3.07 3.47 -18.93
N GLY A 205 4.02 2.73 -18.32
CA GLY A 205 4.79 3.17 -17.17
C GLY A 205 5.68 4.37 -17.49
N LEU A 206 6.37 4.38 -18.64
CA LEU A 206 7.20 5.52 -19.06
C LEU A 206 6.35 6.78 -19.34
N ILE A 207 5.20 6.63 -19.97
CA ILE A 207 4.24 7.73 -20.17
C ILE A 207 3.76 8.26 -18.81
N LEU A 208 3.42 7.38 -17.87
CA LEU A 208 3.01 7.77 -16.53
C LEU A 208 4.13 8.53 -15.80
N ALA A 209 5.38 8.12 -15.96
CA ALA A 209 6.54 8.82 -15.40
C ALA A 209 6.64 10.26 -15.95
N ILE A 210 6.51 10.42 -17.26
CA ILE A 210 6.54 11.72 -17.93
C ILE A 210 5.37 12.61 -17.44
N LEU A 211 4.15 12.08 -17.43
CA LEU A 211 2.97 12.81 -16.94
C LEU A 211 3.14 13.24 -15.48
N THR A 212 3.68 12.35 -14.64
CA THR A 212 3.95 12.65 -13.23
C THR A 212 4.95 13.80 -13.09
N TYR A 213 6.01 13.82 -13.89
CA TYR A 213 6.99 14.91 -13.87
C TYR A 213 6.38 16.26 -14.20
N TYR A 214 5.48 16.34 -15.18
CA TYR A 214 4.87 17.61 -15.59
C TYR A 214 3.76 18.09 -14.66
N ILE A 215 2.96 17.17 -14.11
CA ILE A 215 1.80 17.52 -13.27
C ILE A 215 2.21 17.77 -11.80
N MET A 216 3.24 17.07 -11.30
CA MET A 216 3.70 17.29 -9.94
C MET A 216 4.24 18.71 -9.76
N PRO A 217 3.77 19.44 -8.71
CA PRO A 217 4.27 20.77 -8.43
C PRO A 217 5.76 20.74 -8.08
N LYS A 218 6.47 21.80 -8.47
CA LYS A 218 7.85 21.99 -8.00
C LYS A 218 7.82 22.18 -6.49
N SER A 219 8.66 21.46 -5.76
CA SER A 219 8.91 21.75 -4.37
C SER A 219 9.60 23.12 -4.30
N THR A 220 8.93 24.08 -3.66
CA THR A 220 9.51 25.41 -3.38
C THR A 220 10.28 25.43 -2.07
N GLU A 221 10.41 24.27 -1.43
CA GLU A 221 11.20 24.20 -0.20
C GLU A 221 12.67 24.42 -0.55
N GLU A 222 13.23 25.49 0.00
CA GLU A 222 14.68 25.64 0.15
C GLU A 222 15.23 24.32 0.70
N LYS A 223 16.29 23.79 0.07
CA LYS A 223 16.99 22.60 0.53
C LYS A 223 17.24 22.75 2.03
N SER A 224 16.39 22.11 2.83
CA SER A 224 16.54 22.16 4.27
C SER A 224 17.92 21.55 4.58
N GLU A 225 18.81 22.34 5.16
CA GLU A 225 20.10 21.90 5.69
C GLU A 225 19.95 20.92 6.88
N ARG A 226 18.78 20.32 7.01
CA ARG A 226 18.46 19.39 8.09
C ARG A 226 19.37 18.18 8.05
N ASN A 227 19.91 17.87 9.20
CA ASN A 227 20.76 16.69 9.37
C ASN A 227 19.93 15.41 9.15
N LEU A 228 20.28 14.63 8.12
CA LEU A 228 19.63 13.36 7.76
C LEU A 228 19.54 12.42 8.97
N ILE A 229 20.63 12.32 9.73
CA ILE A 229 20.73 11.46 10.90
C ILE A 229 19.70 11.89 11.96
N SER A 230 19.50 13.20 12.13
CA SER A 230 18.50 13.75 13.05
C SER A 230 17.07 13.41 12.62
N ASP A 231 16.75 13.48 11.32
CA ASP A 231 15.43 13.15 10.81
C ASP A 231 15.13 11.66 10.98
N VAL A 232 16.06 10.79 10.58
CA VAL A 232 15.94 9.35 10.75
C VAL A 232 15.86 8.98 12.23
N LYS A 233 16.75 9.54 13.07
CA LYS A 233 16.75 9.33 14.52
C LYS A 233 15.42 9.75 15.15
N SER A 234 14.86 10.89 14.75
CA SER A 234 13.60 11.39 15.30
C SER A 234 12.38 10.48 14.99
N VAL A 235 12.44 9.74 13.88
CA VAL A 235 11.39 8.78 13.51
C VAL A 235 11.62 7.43 14.19
N ILE A 236 12.86 6.90 14.13
CA ILE A 236 13.21 5.58 14.70
C ILE A 236 13.19 5.60 16.24
N CYS A 237 13.49 6.75 16.87
CA CYS A 237 13.41 6.88 18.34
C CYS A 237 12.01 7.29 18.81
N ASN A 238 11.02 7.46 17.93
CA ASN A 238 9.65 7.80 18.32
C ASN A 238 8.92 6.55 18.82
N TYR A 239 8.89 6.35 20.15
CA TYR A 239 8.29 5.17 20.75
C TYR A 239 6.80 4.99 20.42
N LYS A 240 6.05 6.09 20.24
CA LYS A 240 4.63 6.04 19.86
C LYS A 240 4.47 5.46 18.45
N LEU A 241 5.34 5.88 17.53
CA LEU A 241 5.37 5.37 16.17
C LEU A 241 5.73 3.88 16.16
N LEU A 242 6.82 3.50 16.83
CA LEU A 242 7.29 2.12 16.87
C LEU A 242 6.27 1.18 17.51
N LEU A 243 5.74 1.55 18.67
CA LEU A 243 4.78 0.73 19.40
C LEU A 243 3.47 0.55 18.60
N THR A 244 2.97 1.64 17.99
CA THR A 244 1.76 1.57 17.16
C THR A 244 2.00 0.72 15.90
N SER A 245 3.17 0.83 15.26
CA SER A 245 3.53 0.01 14.11
C SER A 245 3.69 -1.47 14.47
N PHE A 246 4.25 -1.75 15.65
CA PHE A 246 4.39 -3.11 16.18
C PHE A 246 3.02 -3.78 16.39
N PHE A 247 2.10 -3.11 17.08
CA PHE A 247 0.75 -3.66 17.27
C PHE A 247 -0.04 -3.76 15.96
N ALA A 248 0.14 -2.80 15.04
CA ALA A 248 -0.44 -2.91 13.72
C ALA A 248 0.12 -4.10 12.93
N GLY A 249 1.42 -4.40 13.10
CA GLY A 249 2.06 -5.58 12.50
C GLY A 249 1.55 -6.89 13.06
N LEU A 250 1.33 -6.99 14.37
CA LEU A 250 0.75 -8.20 14.99
C LEU A 250 -0.65 -8.53 14.44
N MET A 251 -1.40 -7.54 13.99
CA MET A 251 -2.74 -7.74 13.44
C MET A 251 -2.74 -8.13 11.95
N VAL A 252 -1.58 -8.25 11.28
CA VAL A 252 -1.53 -8.52 9.82
C VAL A 252 -1.72 -10.00 9.47
N GLY A 253 -1.59 -10.89 10.46
CA GLY A 253 -1.71 -12.34 10.29
C GLY A 253 -2.94 -12.82 9.49
N PRO A 254 -4.16 -12.26 9.70
CA PRO A 254 -5.34 -12.57 8.90
C PRO A 254 -5.15 -12.45 7.39
N MET A 255 -4.40 -11.45 6.94
CA MET A 255 -4.16 -11.26 5.50
C MET A 255 -2.97 -12.10 5.02
N GLU A 256 -1.81 -11.90 5.64
CA GLU A 256 -0.55 -12.49 5.16
C GLU A 256 -0.46 -14.00 5.49
N GLY A 257 -0.93 -14.41 6.66
CA GLY A 257 -0.90 -15.82 7.04
C GLY A 257 -2.10 -16.60 6.51
N PHE A 258 -3.32 -16.10 6.71
CA PHE A 258 -4.51 -16.84 6.31
C PHE A 258 -4.87 -16.60 4.84
N ALA A 259 -5.15 -15.36 4.41
CA ALA A 259 -5.64 -15.13 3.07
C ALA A 259 -4.58 -15.43 1.98
N ASP A 260 -3.32 -15.05 2.19
CA ASP A 260 -2.28 -15.22 1.17
C ASP A 260 -1.61 -16.62 1.19
N ALA A 261 -1.60 -17.32 2.34
CA ALA A 261 -0.86 -18.58 2.46
C ALA A 261 -1.75 -19.81 2.70
N TRP A 262 -2.41 -19.88 3.85
CA TRP A 262 -2.98 -21.13 4.36
C TRP A 262 -4.50 -21.25 4.28
N GLY A 263 -5.22 -20.16 4.02
CA GLY A 263 -6.68 -20.10 4.16
C GLY A 263 -7.42 -21.05 3.22
N SER A 264 -7.05 -21.14 1.94
CA SER A 264 -7.70 -22.03 0.99
C SER A 264 -7.54 -23.50 1.42
N ALA A 265 -6.31 -23.91 1.78
CA ALA A 265 -6.05 -25.26 2.25
C ALA A 265 -6.80 -25.58 3.58
N PHE A 266 -6.84 -24.63 4.50
CA PHE A 266 -7.57 -24.76 5.76
C PHE A 266 -9.06 -24.95 5.51
N LEU A 267 -9.68 -24.11 4.68
CA LEU A 267 -11.11 -24.15 4.37
C LEU A 267 -11.52 -25.46 3.70
N ILE A 268 -10.70 -25.97 2.76
CA ILE A 268 -10.92 -27.28 2.13
C ILE A 268 -10.93 -28.40 3.18
N ASN A 269 -9.94 -28.41 4.07
CA ASN A 269 -9.77 -29.50 5.02
C ASN A 269 -10.81 -29.49 6.15
N ILE A 270 -11.18 -28.31 6.68
CA ILE A 270 -12.08 -28.20 7.83
C ILE A 270 -13.56 -28.23 7.41
N TYR A 271 -13.89 -27.59 6.31
CA TYR A 271 -15.29 -27.46 5.86
C TYR A 271 -15.66 -28.44 4.73
N ALA A 272 -14.70 -29.27 4.29
CA ALA A 272 -14.90 -30.25 3.20
C ALA A 272 -15.50 -29.61 1.92
N ILE A 273 -15.13 -28.36 1.62
CA ILE A 273 -15.57 -27.62 0.42
C ILE A 273 -14.59 -27.85 -0.72
N ASP A 274 -15.03 -27.63 -1.95
CA ASP A 274 -14.18 -27.72 -3.12
C ASP A 274 -13.18 -26.55 -3.19
N LYS A 275 -12.12 -26.71 -3.98
CA LYS A 275 -11.06 -25.73 -4.14
C LYS A 275 -11.58 -24.42 -4.75
N VAL A 276 -12.51 -24.50 -5.69
CA VAL A 276 -13.03 -23.31 -6.39
C VAL A 276 -13.77 -22.40 -5.41
N TYR A 277 -14.58 -23.00 -4.54
CA TYR A 277 -15.30 -22.25 -3.52
C TYR A 277 -14.37 -21.73 -2.42
N ALA A 278 -13.35 -22.50 -2.01
CA ALA A 278 -12.34 -22.04 -1.05
C ALA A 278 -11.58 -20.82 -1.60
N ASP A 279 -11.14 -20.87 -2.85
CA ASP A 279 -10.45 -19.74 -3.50
C ASP A 279 -11.38 -18.53 -3.65
N PHE A 280 -12.67 -18.74 -3.89
CA PHE A 280 -13.68 -17.67 -3.89
C PHE A 280 -13.84 -17.02 -2.51
N LEU A 281 -13.81 -17.79 -1.42
CA LEU A 281 -13.83 -17.25 -0.05
C LEU A 281 -12.61 -16.38 0.25
N ILE A 282 -11.42 -16.80 -0.19
CA ILE A 282 -10.20 -15.99 -0.07
C ILE A 282 -10.34 -14.69 -0.88
N LEU A 283 -10.86 -14.75 -2.09
CA LEU A 283 -11.14 -13.57 -2.90
C LEU A 283 -12.13 -12.63 -2.19
N SER A 284 -13.12 -13.17 -1.50
CA SER A 284 -14.10 -12.42 -0.73
C SER A 284 -13.45 -11.63 0.42
N ILE A 285 -12.38 -12.14 1.04
CA ILE A 285 -11.57 -11.39 2.02
C ILE A 285 -10.93 -10.16 1.35
N LEU A 286 -10.33 -10.31 0.19
CA LEU A 286 -9.69 -9.19 -0.54
C LEU A 286 -10.71 -8.13 -0.98
N LEU A 287 -11.89 -8.55 -1.44
CA LEU A 287 -12.99 -7.64 -1.78
C LEU A 287 -13.52 -6.92 -0.52
N GLY A 288 -13.66 -7.65 0.59
CA GLY A 288 -14.01 -7.08 1.89
C GLY A 288 -12.98 -6.05 2.34
N MET A 289 -11.67 -6.32 2.19
CA MET A 289 -10.61 -5.37 2.50
C MET A 289 -10.68 -4.13 1.61
N SER A 290 -10.98 -4.28 0.33
CA SER A 290 -11.19 -3.14 -0.56
C SER A 290 -12.33 -2.23 -0.07
N ALA A 291 -13.48 -2.81 0.32
CA ALA A 291 -14.58 -2.05 0.91
C ALA A 291 -14.18 -1.42 2.25
N GLY A 292 -13.49 -2.17 3.10
CA GLY A 292 -12.97 -1.71 4.39
C GLY A 292 -12.03 -0.52 4.26
N CYS A 293 -11.17 -0.48 3.24
CA CYS A 293 -10.29 0.64 2.93
C CYS A 293 -11.04 1.96 2.62
N VAL A 294 -12.31 1.88 2.26
CA VAL A 294 -13.18 3.06 2.11
C VAL A 294 -13.90 3.38 3.41
N ILE A 295 -14.47 2.37 4.06
CA ILE A 295 -15.37 2.50 5.22
C ILE A 295 -14.59 2.92 6.47
N LEU A 296 -13.52 2.18 6.85
CA LEU A 296 -12.82 2.42 8.11
C LEU A 296 -12.11 3.79 8.16
N PRO A 297 -11.38 4.23 7.12
CA PRO A 297 -10.82 5.58 7.09
C PRO A 297 -11.88 6.68 7.11
N TYR A 298 -13.04 6.47 6.47
CA TYR A 298 -14.15 7.42 6.54
C TYR A 298 -14.67 7.58 7.95
N VAL A 299 -14.87 6.47 8.67
CA VAL A 299 -15.30 6.47 10.07
C VAL A 299 -14.24 7.13 10.96
N ALA A 300 -12.96 6.78 10.78
CA ALA A 300 -11.86 7.34 11.54
C ALA A 300 -11.72 8.86 11.34
N ASP A 301 -11.79 9.36 10.11
CA ASP A 301 -11.71 10.79 9.80
C ASP A 301 -12.93 11.57 10.32
N LYS A 302 -14.14 10.96 10.30
CA LYS A 302 -15.36 11.60 10.76
C LYS A 302 -15.43 11.69 12.28
N THR A 303 -15.00 10.63 12.97
CA THR A 303 -15.09 10.54 14.44
C THR A 303 -13.84 11.06 15.14
N GLY A 304 -12.68 11.06 14.47
CA GLY A 304 -11.37 11.35 15.08
C GLY A 304 -10.80 10.18 15.92
N TYR A 305 -11.54 9.08 16.08
CA TYR A 305 -11.18 7.93 16.93
C TYR A 305 -10.42 6.83 16.16
N TYR A 306 -9.25 7.14 15.63
CA TYR A 306 -8.43 6.19 14.85
C TYR A 306 -8.10 4.91 15.64
N PHE A 307 -7.68 5.03 16.90
CA PHE A 307 -7.40 3.87 17.74
C PHE A 307 -8.66 3.07 18.06
N GLY A 308 -9.79 3.74 18.30
CA GLY A 308 -11.08 3.07 18.52
C GLY A 308 -11.48 2.20 17.33
N VAL A 309 -11.39 2.74 16.11
CA VAL A 309 -11.65 1.98 14.88
C VAL A 309 -10.72 0.76 14.78
N THR A 310 -9.43 0.91 15.10
CA THR A 310 -8.48 -0.20 15.05
C THR A 310 -8.75 -1.27 16.10
N ILE A 311 -9.07 -0.86 17.33
CA ILE A 311 -9.42 -1.80 18.42
C ILE A 311 -10.69 -2.57 18.05
N THR A 312 -11.72 -1.89 17.54
CA THR A 312 -12.96 -2.54 17.07
C THR A 312 -12.65 -3.54 15.94
N SER A 313 -11.76 -3.16 15.01
CA SER A 313 -11.32 -4.08 13.95
C SER A 313 -10.60 -5.30 14.52
N GLY A 314 -9.71 -5.12 15.49
CA GLY A 314 -9.01 -6.23 16.15
C GLY A 314 -9.96 -7.19 16.88
N ILE A 315 -10.92 -6.66 17.63
CA ILE A 315 -11.96 -7.47 18.29
C ILE A 315 -12.78 -8.23 17.23
N GLY A 316 -13.20 -7.54 16.16
CA GLY A 316 -13.94 -8.15 15.07
C GLY A 316 -13.17 -9.30 14.39
N LEU A 317 -11.87 -9.11 14.15
CA LEU A 317 -10.99 -10.17 13.61
C LEU A 317 -10.92 -11.35 14.56
N ILE A 318 -10.71 -11.15 15.86
CA ILE A 318 -10.68 -12.23 16.86
C ILE A 318 -11.97 -13.03 16.81
N ILE A 319 -13.12 -12.37 16.81
CA ILE A 319 -14.44 -13.03 16.77
C ILE A 319 -14.60 -13.83 15.48
N CYS A 320 -14.31 -13.24 14.32
CA CYS A 320 -14.42 -13.90 13.03
C CYS A 320 -13.48 -15.12 12.92
N PHE A 321 -12.22 -14.97 13.35
CA PHE A 321 -11.26 -16.07 13.33
C PHE A 321 -11.63 -17.18 14.33
N TYR A 322 -12.07 -16.84 15.53
CA TYR A 322 -12.58 -17.85 16.46
C TYR A 322 -13.71 -18.64 15.84
N TYR A 323 -14.64 -17.97 15.13
CA TYR A 323 -15.77 -18.62 14.49
C TYR A 323 -15.36 -19.52 13.32
N ILE A 324 -14.42 -19.09 12.47
CA ILE A 324 -13.91 -19.91 11.36
C ILE A 324 -13.03 -21.07 11.88
N LEU A 325 -12.12 -20.80 12.82
CA LEU A 325 -11.17 -21.82 13.29
C LEU A 325 -11.82 -22.91 14.14
N SER A 326 -12.94 -22.60 14.81
CA SER A 326 -13.70 -23.59 15.59
C SER A 326 -14.46 -24.60 14.74
N GLY A 327 -14.57 -24.39 13.43
CA GLY A 327 -15.36 -25.28 12.54
C GLY A 327 -16.89 -25.22 12.74
N ILE A 328 -17.36 -24.30 13.60
CA ILE A 328 -18.81 -24.16 13.93
C ILE A 328 -19.57 -23.44 12.82
N ALA A 329 -18.87 -22.68 11.97
CA ALA A 329 -19.49 -21.91 10.90
C ALA A 329 -20.20 -22.84 9.91
N SER A 330 -21.48 -22.57 9.60
CA SER A 330 -22.11 -23.22 8.47
C SER A 330 -21.52 -22.68 7.15
N VAL A 331 -21.40 -23.53 6.14
CA VAL A 331 -20.82 -23.18 4.84
C VAL A 331 -21.47 -21.92 4.25
N GLY A 332 -22.81 -21.78 4.37
CA GLY A 332 -23.52 -20.62 3.84
C GLY A 332 -23.26 -19.28 4.56
N ILE A 333 -22.54 -19.27 5.69
CA ILE A 333 -22.18 -18.06 6.43
C ILE A 333 -20.71 -17.65 6.13
N LEU A 334 -19.89 -18.57 5.62
CA LEU A 334 -18.48 -18.34 5.37
C LEU A 334 -18.22 -17.12 4.47
N ASP A 335 -19.05 -16.90 3.45
CA ASP A 335 -18.94 -15.73 2.56
C ASP A 335 -18.98 -14.41 3.33
N TYR A 336 -19.99 -14.29 4.22
CA TYR A 336 -20.16 -13.07 5.03
C TYR A 336 -19.02 -12.89 6.02
N VAL A 337 -18.57 -13.98 6.66
CA VAL A 337 -17.45 -13.92 7.63
C VAL A 337 -16.17 -13.54 6.93
N CYS A 338 -15.88 -14.10 5.77
CA CYS A 338 -14.70 -13.76 4.95
C CYS A 338 -14.72 -12.29 4.51
N ILE A 339 -15.86 -11.77 4.05
CA ILE A 339 -16.01 -10.34 3.72
C ILE A 339 -15.74 -9.47 4.96
N VAL A 340 -16.29 -9.83 6.12
CA VAL A 340 -16.10 -9.07 7.37
C VAL A 340 -14.65 -9.12 7.85
N ILE A 341 -13.95 -10.25 7.73
CA ILE A 341 -12.51 -10.35 7.98
C ILE A 341 -11.77 -9.36 7.10
N GLY A 342 -12.09 -9.31 5.81
CA GLY A 342 -11.51 -8.37 4.88
C GLY A 342 -11.74 -6.93 5.31
N VAL A 343 -12.99 -6.55 5.62
CA VAL A 343 -13.32 -5.19 6.07
C VAL A 343 -12.50 -4.79 7.28
N PHE A 344 -12.40 -5.63 8.30
CA PHE A 344 -11.60 -5.33 9.50
C PHE A 344 -10.09 -5.32 9.24
N SER A 345 -9.58 -6.10 8.29
CA SER A 345 -8.17 -6.09 7.89
C SER A 345 -7.72 -4.76 7.28
N ALA A 346 -8.64 -3.92 6.81
CA ALA A 346 -8.35 -2.58 6.32
C ALA A 346 -7.93 -1.57 7.42
N TYR A 347 -7.89 -1.97 8.71
CA TYR A 347 -7.32 -1.16 9.81
C TYR A 347 -5.92 -0.66 9.50
N GLN A 348 -5.14 -1.37 8.67
CA GLN A 348 -3.78 -1.01 8.26
C GLN A 348 -3.73 0.41 7.67
N VAL A 349 -4.67 0.77 6.80
CA VAL A 349 -4.74 2.11 6.20
C VAL A 349 -4.99 3.18 7.26
N VAL A 350 -5.89 2.89 8.21
CA VAL A 350 -6.20 3.78 9.33
C VAL A 350 -4.96 3.99 10.22
N MET A 351 -4.21 2.91 10.50
CA MET A 351 -3.01 2.99 11.32
C MET A 351 -1.86 3.69 10.60
N LEU A 352 -1.60 3.42 9.33
CA LEU A 352 -0.60 4.14 8.55
C LEU A 352 -0.90 5.65 8.51
N ALA A 353 -2.17 6.02 8.31
CA ALA A 353 -2.60 7.40 8.38
C ALA A 353 -2.37 8.01 9.77
N LYS A 354 -2.68 7.29 10.86
CA LYS A 354 -2.46 7.76 12.23
C LYS A 354 -0.98 7.88 12.57
N ILE A 355 -0.17 6.87 12.27
CA ILE A 355 1.26 6.85 12.55
C ILE A 355 1.97 8.04 11.89
N SER A 356 1.61 8.35 10.64
CA SER A 356 2.19 9.49 9.94
C SER A 356 1.92 10.83 10.63
N THR A 357 0.89 10.93 11.51
CA THR A 357 0.60 12.14 12.29
C THR A 357 1.45 12.30 13.54
N PHE A 358 2.25 11.31 13.94
CA PHE A 358 3.16 11.42 15.09
C PHE A 358 4.42 12.21 14.82
N VAL A 359 4.65 12.58 13.57
CA VAL A 359 5.78 13.38 13.11
C VAL A 359 5.28 14.60 12.33
N SER A 360 6.19 15.53 11.99
CA SER A 360 5.86 16.65 11.12
C SER A 360 5.42 16.18 9.72
N GLU A 361 4.71 17.02 8.99
CA GLU A 361 4.22 16.70 7.63
C GLU A 361 5.36 16.30 6.69
N GLU A 362 6.49 16.96 6.78
CA GLU A 362 7.70 16.72 5.98
C GLU A 362 8.31 15.32 6.22
N ARG A 363 8.15 14.76 7.44
CA ARG A 363 8.66 13.44 7.84
C ARG A 363 7.60 12.33 7.72
N SER A 364 6.39 12.68 7.28
CA SER A 364 5.27 11.71 7.24
C SER A 364 5.54 10.53 6.29
N GLY A 365 6.19 10.78 5.16
CA GLY A 365 6.62 9.74 4.24
C GLY A 365 7.63 8.77 4.87
N LEU A 366 8.63 9.32 5.59
CA LEU A 366 9.61 8.51 6.32
C LEU A 366 8.95 7.70 7.45
N ALA A 367 8.04 8.32 8.22
CA ALA A 367 7.31 7.62 9.28
C ALA A 367 6.44 6.49 8.73
N GLY A 368 5.74 6.74 7.61
CA GLY A 368 4.98 5.72 6.90
C GLY A 368 5.84 4.60 6.34
N ALA A 369 7.03 4.92 5.82
CA ALA A 369 7.99 3.93 5.34
C ALA A 369 8.48 3.00 6.46
N VAL A 370 8.85 3.57 7.62
CA VAL A 370 9.27 2.78 8.81
C VAL A 370 8.12 1.92 9.32
N ALA A 371 6.92 2.49 9.43
CA ALA A 371 5.74 1.75 9.88
C ALA A 371 5.39 0.59 8.93
N ASN A 372 5.37 0.85 7.62
CA ASN A 372 5.07 -0.18 6.63
C ASN A 372 6.14 -1.28 6.62
N MET A 373 7.42 -0.94 6.79
CA MET A 373 8.49 -1.93 6.91
C MET A 373 8.29 -2.84 8.12
N ILE A 374 7.90 -2.29 9.27
CA ILE A 374 7.61 -3.10 10.48
C ILE A 374 6.41 -4.01 10.23
N ILE A 375 5.32 -3.50 9.64
CA ILE A 375 4.12 -4.28 9.34
C ILE A 375 4.44 -5.42 8.36
N MET A 376 5.22 -5.15 7.31
CA MET A 376 5.62 -6.15 6.33
C MET A 376 6.58 -7.22 6.92
N ALA A 377 7.40 -6.85 7.91
CA ALA A 377 8.22 -7.83 8.63
C ALA A 377 7.36 -8.85 9.39
N PHE A 378 6.25 -8.41 10.01
CA PHE A 378 5.26 -9.33 10.59
C PHE A 378 4.53 -10.14 9.53
N GLY A 379 4.22 -9.57 8.37
CA GLY A 379 3.64 -10.29 7.24
C GLY A 379 4.54 -11.46 6.83
N TRP A 380 5.84 -11.19 6.65
CA TRP A 380 6.83 -12.24 6.36
C TRP A 380 6.87 -13.32 7.45
N PHE A 381 6.82 -12.93 8.73
CA PHE A 381 6.80 -13.87 9.85
C PHE A 381 5.57 -14.78 9.78
N PHE A 382 4.37 -14.25 9.64
CA PHE A 382 3.12 -15.03 9.57
C PHE A 382 3.00 -15.88 8.30
N HIS A 383 3.66 -15.48 7.21
CA HIS A 383 3.66 -16.27 5.98
C HIS A 383 4.53 -17.52 6.10
N ASN A 384 5.59 -17.50 6.93
CA ASN A 384 6.55 -18.58 7.09
C ASN A 384 6.35 -19.41 8.38
N SER A 385 5.44 -19.03 9.28
CA SER A 385 5.12 -19.75 10.51
C SER A 385 3.93 -20.68 10.29
#